data_2321582109e2e5b07048f97ec893639d
#
_entry.id   2321582109e2e5b07048f97ec893639d
#
_cell.length_a   1.000
_cell.length_b   1.000
_cell.length_c   1.000
_cell.angle_alpha   90.00
_cell.angle_beta   90.00
_cell.angle_gamma   90.00
#
_symmetry.space_group_name_H-M   'P 1'
#
loop_
_entity.id
_entity.type
_entity.pdbx_description
1 polymer ?
#
loop_
_entity_poly.entity_id
_entity_poly.type
_entity_poly.pdbx_seq_one_letter_code
_entity_poly.pdbx_strand_id
1 'polypeptide(L)'
;MNFRGDAFGVKDWSIQKKMEYDLKLHEELHHLYCLISKLVIICDRKNIPLIIENPYSTQHYLTRYWAIKPKLIDTDRRDMGDYYEKPTQYWFINCEPKNNFIFEGVNRKPTKRIEDANTVERSMISPDYANRFIREFILDEVVERDDL
;
A
#
# COMPACT_ATOMS: atom_id res chain seq x y z
N MET A 1 -3.88 -6.50 6.09
CA MET A 1 -4.54 -7.40 7.03
C MET A 1 -3.87 -7.26 8.38
N ASN A 2 -4.56 -6.76 9.37
CA ASN A 2 -4.03 -6.58 10.72
C ASN A 2 -4.29 -7.84 11.54
N PHE A 3 -3.26 -8.52 11.99
CA PHE A 3 -3.36 -9.68 12.89
C PHE A 3 -3.73 -9.34 14.34
N ARG A 4 -4.17 -8.12 14.61
CA ARG A 4 -4.60 -7.74 15.96
C ARG A 4 -6.02 -8.22 16.19
N GLY A 5 -6.16 -9.34 16.90
CA GLY A 5 -7.44 -9.91 17.33
C GLY A 5 -8.33 -9.01 18.20
N ASP A 6 -7.87 -7.81 18.53
CA ASP A 6 -8.60 -6.86 19.37
C ASP A 6 -9.54 -5.93 18.59
N ALA A 7 -9.44 -5.90 17.26
CA ALA A 7 -10.06 -4.86 16.45
C ALA A 7 -11.53 -5.09 16.07
N PHE A 8 -12.12 -6.29 16.27
CA PHE A 8 -13.45 -6.62 15.73
C PHE A 8 -14.31 -7.48 16.66
N GLY A 9 -14.39 -7.15 17.94
CA GLY A 9 -15.29 -7.88 18.84
C GLY A 9 -14.88 -9.34 19.12
N VAL A 10 -13.64 -9.70 18.75
CA VAL A 10 -13.07 -11.05 18.96
C VAL A 10 -12.77 -11.32 20.43
N LYS A 11 -12.77 -10.27 21.26
CA LYS A 11 -12.41 -10.33 22.68
C LYS A 11 -13.26 -11.33 23.44
N ASP A 12 -14.57 -11.38 23.15
CA ASP A 12 -15.54 -12.21 23.85
C ASP A 12 -15.78 -13.59 23.20
N TRP A 13 -14.99 -13.93 22.17
CA TRP A 13 -15.14 -15.23 21.53
C TRP A 13 -14.51 -16.36 22.37
N SER A 14 -15.06 -17.55 22.28
CA SER A 14 -14.44 -18.76 22.83
C SER A 14 -13.05 -18.98 22.19
N ILE A 15 -12.20 -19.71 22.89
CA ILE A 15 -10.87 -20.09 22.39
C ILE A 15 -10.99 -20.82 21.04
N GLN A 16 -11.93 -21.79 20.96
CA GLN A 16 -12.16 -22.51 19.70
C GLN A 16 -12.47 -21.57 18.55
N LYS A 17 -13.41 -20.64 18.73
CA LYS A 17 -13.78 -19.67 17.69
C LYS A 17 -12.63 -18.75 17.29
N LYS A 18 -11.79 -18.35 18.24
CA LYS A 18 -10.56 -17.58 17.95
C LYS A 18 -9.59 -18.38 17.08
N MET A 19 -9.38 -19.65 17.39
CA MET A 19 -8.46 -20.51 16.63
C MET A 19 -8.98 -20.83 15.25
N GLU A 20 -10.29 -21.10 15.09
CA GLU A 20 -10.90 -21.27 13.77
C GLU A 20 -10.76 -20.02 12.89
N TYR A 21 -10.94 -18.85 13.48
CA TYR A 21 -10.72 -17.56 12.80
C TYR A 21 -9.26 -17.38 12.37
N ASP A 22 -8.31 -17.66 13.26
CA ASP A 22 -6.89 -17.55 12.96
C ASP A 22 -6.47 -18.52 11.85
N LEU A 23 -6.93 -19.75 11.87
CA LEU A 23 -6.66 -20.73 10.81
C LEU A 23 -7.16 -20.24 9.45
N LYS A 24 -8.39 -19.74 9.39
CA LYS A 24 -8.96 -19.17 8.15
C LYS A 24 -8.14 -17.97 7.67
N LEU A 25 -7.78 -17.08 8.57
CA LEU A 25 -6.99 -15.89 8.24
C LEU A 25 -5.61 -16.25 7.67
N HIS A 26 -4.94 -17.25 8.24
CA HIS A 26 -3.65 -17.73 7.75
C HIS A 26 -3.78 -18.43 6.39
N GLU A 27 -4.85 -19.18 6.16
CA GLU A 27 -5.12 -19.79 4.86
C GLU A 27 -5.33 -18.72 3.76
N GLU A 28 -6.16 -17.72 4.02
CA GLU A 28 -6.38 -16.61 3.10
C GLU A 28 -5.07 -15.84 2.81
N LEU A 29 -4.28 -15.59 3.86
CA LEU A 29 -2.99 -14.92 3.72
C LEU A 29 -1.99 -15.74 2.91
N HIS A 30 -1.96 -17.05 3.11
CA HIS A 30 -1.13 -17.97 2.34
C HIS A 30 -1.48 -17.91 0.84
N HIS A 31 -2.76 -17.95 0.50
CA HIS A 31 -3.21 -17.83 -0.88
C HIS A 31 -2.79 -16.51 -1.54
N LEU A 32 -2.97 -15.39 -0.83
CA LEU A 32 -2.54 -14.08 -1.31
C LEU A 32 -1.03 -14.00 -1.51
N TYR A 33 -0.26 -14.54 -0.57
CA TYR A 33 1.19 -14.59 -0.65
C TYR A 33 1.67 -15.42 -1.84
N CYS A 34 1.08 -16.58 -2.05
CA CYS A 34 1.38 -17.43 -3.20
C CYS A 34 1.06 -16.72 -4.53
N LEU A 35 -0.09 -16.03 -4.59
CA LEU A 35 -0.51 -15.30 -5.78
C LEU A 35 0.48 -14.19 -6.14
N ILE A 36 0.81 -13.31 -5.18
CA ILE A 36 1.70 -12.18 -5.43
C ILE A 36 3.13 -12.65 -5.77
N SER A 37 3.62 -13.69 -5.10
CA SER A 37 4.94 -14.25 -5.37
C SER A 37 5.03 -14.89 -6.75
N LYS A 38 4.00 -15.63 -7.17
CA LYS A 38 3.91 -16.18 -8.53
C LYS A 38 3.84 -15.08 -9.58
N LEU A 39 3.09 -14.01 -9.33
CA LEU A 39 3.00 -12.86 -10.23
C LEU A 39 4.39 -12.22 -10.43
N VAL A 40 5.12 -12.00 -9.35
CA VAL A 40 6.49 -11.47 -9.41
C VAL A 40 7.40 -12.39 -10.24
N ILE A 41 7.37 -13.70 -10.01
CA ILE A 41 8.17 -14.68 -10.77
C ILE A 41 7.83 -14.62 -12.26
N ILE A 42 6.56 -14.52 -12.63
CA ILE A 42 6.13 -14.45 -14.04
C ILE A 42 6.63 -13.15 -14.67
N CYS A 43 6.45 -12.02 -13.99
CA CYS A 43 6.88 -10.72 -14.47
C CYS A 43 8.40 -10.65 -14.62
N ASP A 44 9.14 -11.17 -13.64
CA ASP A 44 10.60 -11.23 -13.67
C ASP A 44 11.10 -12.06 -14.87
N ARG A 45 10.60 -13.29 -15.05
CA ARG A 45 10.98 -14.17 -16.15
C ARG A 45 10.65 -13.61 -17.54
N LYS A 46 9.60 -12.84 -17.66
CA LYS A 46 9.13 -12.25 -18.92
C LYS A 46 9.61 -10.82 -19.13
N ASN A 47 10.40 -10.28 -18.21
CA ASN A 47 10.85 -8.89 -18.20
C ASN A 47 9.68 -7.89 -18.34
N ILE A 48 8.58 -8.15 -17.62
CA ILE A 48 7.42 -7.28 -17.57
C ILE A 48 7.55 -6.33 -16.37
N PRO A 49 7.48 -5.02 -16.57
CA PRO A 49 7.43 -4.06 -15.45
C PRO A 49 6.20 -4.33 -14.56
N LEU A 50 6.42 -4.42 -13.27
CA LEU A 50 5.36 -4.59 -12.28
C LEU A 50 5.59 -3.65 -11.10
N ILE A 51 4.57 -2.87 -10.76
CA ILE A 51 4.58 -2.02 -9.57
C ILE A 51 3.50 -2.54 -8.63
N ILE A 52 3.89 -2.82 -7.41
CA ILE A 52 2.99 -3.32 -6.36
C ILE A 52 2.86 -2.24 -5.30
N GLU A 53 1.63 -1.85 -5.01
CA GLU A 53 1.28 -0.92 -3.92
C GLU A 53 0.71 -1.69 -2.74
N ASN A 54 1.10 -1.30 -1.54
CA ASN A 54 0.51 -1.85 -0.32
C ASN A 54 0.65 -0.88 0.86
N PRO A 55 -0.27 -0.87 1.84
CA PRO A 55 -0.11 -0.08 3.04
C PRO A 55 1.22 -0.36 3.74
N TYR A 56 1.88 0.69 4.20
CA TYR A 56 3.11 0.57 4.97
C TYR A 56 2.83 0.53 6.47
N SER A 57 3.34 -0.48 7.10
CA SER A 57 3.44 -0.61 8.55
C SER A 57 4.52 -1.64 8.86
N THR A 58 5.28 -1.43 9.92
CA THR A 58 6.28 -2.42 10.39
C THR A 58 5.66 -3.76 10.79
N GLN A 59 4.36 -3.77 11.03
CA GLN A 59 3.59 -4.97 11.36
C GLN A 59 2.92 -5.59 10.14
N HIS A 60 3.00 -4.93 8.97
CA HIS A 60 2.39 -5.45 7.76
C HIS A 60 3.14 -6.69 7.28
N TYR A 61 2.38 -7.68 6.81
CA TYR A 61 2.92 -8.99 6.43
C TYR A 61 4.04 -8.91 5.40
N LEU A 62 3.82 -8.20 4.29
CA LEU A 62 4.84 -8.05 3.24
C LEU A 62 6.07 -7.28 3.73
N THR A 63 5.88 -6.27 4.58
CA THR A 63 7.00 -5.52 5.16
C THR A 63 7.89 -6.43 6.01
N ARG A 64 7.26 -7.32 6.76
CA ARG A 64 7.95 -8.14 7.76
C ARG A 64 8.55 -9.41 7.19
N TYR A 65 7.83 -10.13 6.34
CA TYR A 65 8.16 -11.49 5.96
C TYR A 65 8.53 -11.69 4.50
N TRP A 66 8.24 -10.73 3.62
CA TRP A 66 8.56 -10.89 2.20
C TRP A 66 10.07 -10.72 1.96
N ALA A 67 10.64 -11.56 1.09
CA ALA A 67 12.08 -11.59 0.80
C ALA A 67 12.58 -10.32 0.11
N ILE A 68 11.73 -9.69 -0.72
CA ILE A 68 12.05 -8.44 -1.40
C ILE A 68 11.54 -7.25 -0.61
N LYS A 69 12.32 -6.16 -0.60
CA LYS A 69 11.98 -4.93 0.11
C LYS A 69 11.38 -3.90 -0.84
N PRO A 70 10.50 -3.02 -0.35
CA PRO A 70 9.98 -1.93 -1.17
C PRO A 70 11.12 -1.00 -1.57
N LYS A 71 11.06 -0.47 -2.78
CA LYS A 71 12.01 0.55 -3.25
C LYS A 71 11.59 1.96 -2.87
N LEU A 72 10.32 2.13 -2.54
CA LEU A 72 9.74 3.41 -2.24
C LEU A 72 8.77 3.27 -1.06
N ILE A 73 8.86 4.19 -0.10
CA ILE A 73 7.93 4.30 1.02
C ILE A 73 7.46 5.75 1.09
N ASP A 74 6.16 5.95 0.89
CA ASP A 74 5.50 7.22 1.12
C ASP A 74 4.89 7.18 2.53
N THR A 75 5.40 8.02 3.40
CA THR A 75 4.96 8.07 4.80
C THR A 75 3.74 8.94 5.00
N ASP A 76 3.45 9.85 4.07
CA ASP A 76 2.30 10.73 4.12
C ASP A 76 1.80 11.11 2.71
N ARG A 77 0.84 10.37 2.19
CA ARG A 77 0.28 10.58 0.86
C ARG A 77 -0.36 11.96 0.65
N ARG A 78 -0.65 12.69 1.72
CA ARG A 78 -1.20 14.06 1.62
C ARG A 78 -0.21 15.01 0.98
N ASP A 79 1.07 14.76 1.12
CA ASP A 79 2.13 15.57 0.50
C ASP A 79 2.09 15.49 -1.04
N MET A 80 1.44 14.46 -1.59
CA MET A 80 1.23 14.26 -3.02
C MET A 80 -0.24 14.42 -3.46
N GLY A 81 -1.09 15.07 -2.64
CA GLY A 81 -2.45 15.40 -3.03
C GLY A 81 -3.52 14.39 -2.63
N ASP A 82 -3.21 13.43 -1.77
CA ASP A 82 -4.25 12.57 -1.19
C ASP A 82 -4.98 13.26 -0.02
N TYR A 83 -6.15 12.76 0.32
CA TYR A 83 -6.92 13.22 1.47
C TYR A 83 -6.46 12.59 2.79
N TYR A 84 -5.81 11.43 2.71
CA TYR A 84 -5.42 10.63 3.87
C TYR A 84 -3.90 10.49 3.98
N GLU A 85 -3.40 10.52 5.20
CA GLU A 85 -1.99 10.25 5.50
C GLU A 85 -1.54 8.90 4.96
N LYS A 86 -2.29 7.87 5.18
CA LYS A 86 -2.18 6.48 4.70
C LYS A 86 -0.76 6.09 4.22
N PRO A 87 0.17 5.81 5.12
CA PRO A 87 1.51 5.37 4.74
C PRO A 87 1.46 4.19 3.77
N THR A 88 2.23 4.28 2.70
CA THR A 88 2.14 3.34 1.58
C THR A 88 3.54 2.93 1.13
N GLN A 89 3.71 1.70 0.68
CA GLN A 89 4.96 1.16 0.18
C GLN A 89 4.80 0.59 -1.23
N TYR A 90 5.89 0.69 -2.02
CA TYR A 90 5.89 0.30 -3.42
C TYR A 90 7.08 -0.60 -3.74
N TRP A 91 6.81 -1.71 -4.42
CA TRP A 91 7.83 -2.56 -5.03
C TRP A 91 7.84 -2.34 -6.53
N PHE A 92 9.03 -2.23 -7.07
CA PHE A 92 9.28 -2.08 -8.51
C PHE A 92 10.05 -3.31 -8.98
N ILE A 93 9.47 -4.09 -9.87
CA ILE A 93 10.05 -5.30 -10.46
C ILE A 93 10.30 -5.01 -11.94
N ASN A 94 11.51 -5.27 -12.42
CA ASN A 94 11.95 -4.95 -13.79
C ASN A 94 11.76 -3.48 -14.19
N CYS A 95 11.66 -2.60 -13.23
CA CYS A 95 11.63 -1.15 -13.41
C CYS A 95 12.12 -0.47 -12.14
N GLU A 96 12.46 0.81 -12.27
CA GLU A 96 12.90 1.65 -11.17
C GLU A 96 12.02 2.89 -11.09
N PRO A 97 11.76 3.44 -9.88
CA PRO A 97 11.14 4.75 -9.77
C PRO A 97 12.05 5.79 -10.42
N LYS A 98 11.49 6.64 -11.28
CA LYS A 98 12.27 7.56 -12.11
C LYS A 98 12.81 8.75 -11.35
N ASN A 99 12.05 9.25 -10.36
CA ASN A 99 12.46 10.36 -9.53
C ASN A 99 12.65 9.95 -8.07
N ASN A 100 13.60 10.60 -7.40
CA ASN A 100 13.67 10.56 -5.96
C ASN A 100 12.52 11.39 -5.39
N PHE A 101 11.88 10.90 -4.34
CA PHE A 101 10.85 11.62 -3.61
C PHE A 101 11.40 12.93 -3.04
N ILE A 102 11.33 14.00 -3.79
CA ILE A 102 11.54 15.35 -3.27
C ILE A 102 10.13 15.93 -3.08
N PHE A 103 9.61 15.78 -1.87
CA PHE A 103 8.36 16.41 -1.47
C PHE A 103 8.58 17.90 -1.24
N GLU A 104 8.49 18.69 -2.28
CA GLU A 104 8.26 20.12 -2.10
C GLU A 104 6.78 20.34 -1.81
N GLY A 105 6.48 20.89 -0.64
CA GLY A 105 5.16 21.00 -0.04
C GLY A 105 4.06 21.43 -0.99
N VAL A 106 3.18 20.50 -1.28
CA VAL A 106 1.88 20.76 -1.89
C VAL A 106 0.95 21.25 -0.78
N ASN A 107 0.05 22.19 -1.08
CA ASN A 107 -0.98 22.62 -0.15
C ASN A 107 -1.79 21.39 0.29
N ARG A 108 -1.62 21.02 1.56
CA ARG A 108 -2.32 19.86 2.15
C ARG A 108 -3.81 20.11 2.13
N LYS A 109 -4.55 19.25 1.48
CA LYS A 109 -6.02 19.27 1.55
C LYS A 109 -6.47 18.97 2.99
N PRO A 110 -7.64 19.50 3.43
CA PRO A 110 -8.17 19.21 4.76
C PRO A 110 -8.24 17.70 5.00
N THR A 111 -7.71 17.26 6.12
CA THR A 111 -7.58 15.84 6.44
C THR A 111 -8.84 15.34 7.10
N LYS A 112 -9.50 14.36 6.51
CA LYS A 112 -10.30 13.41 7.27
C LYS A 112 -9.36 12.39 7.91
N ARG A 113 -9.58 12.03 9.16
CA ARG A 113 -8.89 10.90 9.77
C ARG A 113 -9.30 9.63 9.04
N ILE A 114 -8.35 8.74 8.76
CA ILE A 114 -8.64 7.46 8.10
C ILE A 114 -9.58 6.59 8.94
N GLU A 115 -9.60 6.81 10.24
CA GLU A 115 -10.47 6.14 11.22
C GLU A 115 -11.95 6.48 11.00
N ASP A 116 -12.23 7.70 10.53
CA ASP A 116 -13.58 8.20 10.24
C ASP A 116 -14.07 7.82 8.84
N ALA A 117 -13.21 7.19 8.03
CA ALA A 117 -13.50 6.76 6.67
C ALA A 117 -14.13 5.36 6.66
N ASN A 118 -15.14 5.16 5.81
CA ASN A 118 -15.71 3.84 5.57
C ASN A 118 -14.71 2.95 4.78
N THR A 119 -15.03 1.66 4.65
CA THR A 119 -14.14 0.68 3.98
C THR A 119 -13.84 1.04 2.53
N VAL A 120 -14.82 1.60 1.82
CA VAL A 120 -14.66 2.02 0.42
C VAL A 120 -13.71 3.21 0.33
N GLU A 121 -13.93 4.25 1.13
CA GLU A 121 -13.06 5.43 1.18
C GLU A 121 -11.61 5.06 1.54
N ARG A 122 -11.41 4.11 2.46
CA ARG A 122 -10.07 3.61 2.83
C ARG A 122 -9.35 2.89 1.69
N SER A 123 -10.08 2.28 0.77
CA SER A 123 -9.50 1.57 -0.37
C SER A 123 -9.20 2.48 -1.56
N MET A 124 -9.78 3.68 -1.60
CA MET A 124 -9.59 4.61 -2.72
C MET A 124 -8.24 5.32 -2.67
N ILE A 125 -7.74 5.60 -3.87
CA ILE A 125 -6.60 6.48 -4.12
C ILE A 125 -7.17 7.75 -4.75
N SER A 126 -6.77 8.94 -4.28
CA SER A 126 -7.24 10.15 -4.91
C SER A 126 -6.71 10.26 -6.36
N PRO A 127 -7.51 10.77 -7.30
CA PRO A 127 -7.06 10.96 -8.67
C PRO A 127 -5.81 11.84 -8.78
N ASP A 128 -5.70 12.87 -7.96
CA ASP A 128 -4.56 13.79 -7.94
C ASP A 128 -3.28 13.04 -7.52
N TYR A 129 -3.36 12.23 -6.47
CA TYR A 129 -2.24 11.41 -6.03
C TYR A 129 -1.83 10.40 -7.11
N ALA A 130 -2.80 9.68 -7.69
CA ALA A 130 -2.53 8.68 -8.72
C ALA A 130 -1.89 9.31 -9.96
N ASN A 131 -2.42 10.44 -10.42
CA ASN A 131 -1.87 11.17 -11.57
C ASN A 131 -0.43 11.62 -11.31
N ARG A 132 -0.18 12.23 -10.16
CA ARG A 132 1.15 12.69 -9.77
C ARG A 132 2.14 11.54 -9.64
N PHE A 133 1.74 10.45 -8.98
CA PHE A 133 2.57 9.26 -8.85
C PHE A 133 2.99 8.70 -10.23
N ILE A 134 2.04 8.56 -11.15
CA ILE A 134 2.29 8.05 -12.49
C ILE A 134 3.24 8.97 -13.25
N ARG A 135 3.00 10.26 -13.24
CA ARG A 135 3.83 11.23 -13.97
C ARG A 135 5.25 11.30 -13.43
N GLU A 136 5.41 11.42 -12.12
CA GLU A 136 6.71 11.58 -11.49
C GLU A 136 7.55 10.29 -11.47
N PHE A 137 6.92 9.16 -11.12
CA PHE A 137 7.68 7.92 -10.88
C PHE A 137 7.69 6.93 -12.03
N ILE A 138 6.70 6.99 -12.91
CA ILE A 138 6.59 6.05 -14.04
C ILE A 138 7.01 6.71 -15.35
N LEU A 139 6.49 7.91 -15.64
CA LEU A 139 6.70 8.60 -16.90
C LEU A 139 7.91 9.54 -16.91
N ASP A 140 8.44 9.91 -15.73
CA ASP A 140 9.54 10.87 -15.57
C ASP A 140 9.19 12.29 -16.06
N GLU A 141 7.95 12.69 -15.86
CA GLU A 141 7.47 14.03 -16.19
C GLU A 141 7.54 14.92 -14.94
N VAL A 142 8.11 16.11 -15.08
CA VAL A 142 8.06 17.14 -14.04
C VAL A 142 6.63 17.69 -14.01
N VAL A 143 5.94 17.52 -12.90
CA VAL A 143 4.61 18.12 -12.70
C VAL A 143 4.83 19.57 -12.22
N GLU A 144 4.62 20.52 -13.10
CA GLU A 144 4.60 21.92 -12.70
C GLU A 144 3.40 22.19 -11.79
N ARG A 145 3.58 23.14 -10.84
CA ARG A 145 2.61 23.40 -9.75
C ARG A 145 1.24 23.91 -10.21
N ASP A 146 1.13 24.38 -11.45
CA ASP A 146 -0.06 25.05 -11.98
C ASP A 146 -1.10 24.07 -12.57
N ASP A 147 -0.79 22.78 -12.63
CA ASP A 147 -1.66 21.75 -13.24
C ASP A 147 -2.55 20.99 -12.22
N LEU A 148 -2.66 21.50 -10.96
CA LEU A 148 -3.44 20.86 -9.90
C LEU A 148 -4.66 21.69 -9.46
#